data_6fde152fe2f9b6212d269f787ec373de
#
_entry.id   6fde152fe2f9b6212d269f787ec373de
#
_cell.length_a   1.000
_cell.length_b   1.000
_cell.length_c   1.000
_cell.angle_alpha   90.00
_cell.angle_beta   90.00
_cell.angle_gamma   90.00
#
_symmetry.space_group_name_H-M   'P 1'
#
loop_
_entity.id
_entity.type
_entity.pdbx_description
1 polymer ?
#
loop_
_entity_poly.entity_id
_entity_poly.type
_entity_poly.pdbx_seq_one_letter_code
_entity_poly.pdbx_strand_id
1 'polypeptide(L)'
;MTFYVIGNGFDRHYGLETGYNHFKDFLYRNGYRELIAKVDDLFYERGDYSPEAIEDWFEFEDMLRTFNCLYADDLYDEAMANAETDDDRAGFWDSPSWNVGFYNDYIEVLKKQFDIWIREFNTRICPDHYFSPKPGDYVLTFNYTTTIEDNFDIRGCPITHIHGTINQEIILGHNDYQEPDSLPVIEDEDSDYRDVTTKKVVNQVLELAANQYFKNSEEILRRYNHVFRMIPRFDKVVIMGLSCGDQDALYVQEIVNRARKIDFYYHGSTARKNFEAYIDGQCIDVKFIEW
;
A
#
# COMPACT_ATOMS: atom_id res chain seq x y z
N MET A 1 -11.14 -29.27 -3.16
CA MET A 1 -11.12 -27.89 -3.72
C MET A 1 -10.18 -27.05 -2.90
N THR A 2 -9.43 -26.19 -3.54
CA THR A 2 -8.40 -25.33 -2.92
C THR A 2 -8.79 -23.86 -3.05
N PHE A 3 -8.59 -23.11 -1.96
CA PHE A 3 -8.67 -21.66 -1.97
C PHE A 3 -7.24 -21.10 -1.98
N TYR A 4 -6.86 -20.47 -3.08
CA TYR A 4 -5.53 -19.88 -3.23
C TYR A 4 -5.56 -18.42 -2.77
N VAL A 5 -4.52 -18.01 -2.06
CA VAL A 5 -4.24 -16.63 -1.66
C VAL A 5 -2.87 -16.27 -2.22
N ILE A 6 -2.83 -15.30 -3.10
CA ILE A 6 -1.63 -14.97 -3.87
C ILE A 6 -1.18 -13.55 -3.57
N GLY A 7 0.09 -13.38 -3.19
CA GLY A 7 0.74 -12.10 -3.00
C GLY A 7 1.88 -11.86 -3.99
N ASN A 8 2.51 -10.69 -3.92
CA ASN A 8 3.53 -10.23 -4.88
C ASN A 8 4.75 -11.17 -4.99
N GLY A 9 5.07 -11.91 -3.93
CA GLY A 9 6.13 -12.92 -3.98
C GLY A 9 5.88 -14.02 -5.02
N PHE A 10 4.62 -14.23 -5.44
CA PHE A 10 4.29 -15.15 -6.54
C PHE A 10 4.88 -14.65 -7.86
N ASP A 11 4.66 -13.39 -8.21
CA ASP A 11 5.21 -12.79 -9.42
C ASP A 11 6.75 -12.79 -9.38
N ARG A 12 7.33 -12.43 -8.23
CA ARG A 12 8.78 -12.43 -8.03
C ARG A 12 9.41 -13.83 -8.13
N HIS A 13 8.73 -14.88 -7.69
CA HIS A 13 9.18 -16.27 -7.86
C HIS A 13 9.38 -16.62 -9.33
N TYR A 14 8.51 -16.12 -10.19
CA TYR A 14 8.63 -16.29 -11.65
C TYR A 14 9.55 -15.27 -12.32
N GLY A 15 10.29 -14.46 -11.55
CA GLY A 15 11.27 -13.50 -12.05
C GLY A 15 10.68 -12.21 -12.58
N LEU A 16 9.43 -11.88 -12.24
CA LEU A 16 8.84 -10.60 -12.60
C LEU A 16 9.36 -9.49 -11.67
N GLU A 17 9.68 -8.34 -12.26
CA GLU A 17 10.25 -7.19 -11.57
C GLU A 17 9.13 -6.33 -10.92
N THR A 18 8.35 -6.95 -10.00
CA THR A 18 7.18 -6.35 -9.36
C THR A 18 7.43 -5.83 -7.93
N GLY A 19 8.68 -5.79 -7.48
CA GLY A 19 9.04 -5.20 -6.18
C GLY A 19 9.11 -3.67 -6.23
N TYR A 20 8.96 -3.00 -5.09
CA TYR A 20 9.04 -1.54 -5.02
C TYR A 20 10.42 -0.98 -5.36
N ASN A 21 11.50 -1.73 -5.15
CA ASN A 21 12.82 -1.43 -5.69
C ASN A 21 12.81 -1.25 -7.21
N HIS A 22 12.07 -2.08 -7.95
CA HIS A 22 11.94 -1.95 -9.40
C HIS A 22 11.08 -0.74 -9.80
N PHE A 23 10.12 -0.35 -8.96
CA PHE A 23 9.41 0.92 -9.14
C PHE A 23 10.34 2.11 -8.95
N LYS A 24 11.23 2.09 -7.93
CA LYS A 24 12.29 3.09 -7.75
C LYS A 24 13.18 3.19 -8.99
N ASP A 25 13.61 2.05 -9.54
CA ASP A 25 14.39 1.97 -10.77
C ASP A 25 13.64 2.53 -11.99
N PHE A 26 12.34 2.26 -12.08
CA PHE A 26 11.49 2.83 -13.13
C PHE A 26 11.45 4.36 -13.02
N LEU A 27 11.21 4.91 -11.84
CA LEU A 27 11.24 6.35 -11.61
C LEU A 27 12.59 6.96 -11.97
N TYR A 28 13.70 6.32 -11.59
CA TYR A 28 15.05 6.77 -11.91
C TYR A 28 15.30 6.84 -13.43
N ARG A 29 14.92 5.79 -14.15
CA ARG A 29 15.05 5.70 -15.63
C ARG A 29 14.20 6.75 -16.35
N ASN A 30 13.07 7.14 -15.76
CA ASN A 30 12.16 8.16 -16.31
C ASN A 30 12.44 9.59 -15.82
N GLY A 31 13.55 9.79 -15.08
CA GLY A 31 14.03 11.13 -14.68
C GLY A 31 13.40 11.71 -13.41
N TYR A 32 12.62 10.96 -12.66
CA TYR A 32 11.94 11.38 -11.43
C TYR A 32 12.85 11.36 -10.19
N ARG A 33 14.07 11.89 -10.31
CA ARG A 33 15.08 11.84 -9.23
C ARG A 33 14.67 12.61 -7.99
N GLU A 34 14.00 13.74 -8.18
CA GLU A 34 13.52 14.56 -7.07
C GLU A 34 12.43 13.83 -6.28
N LEU A 35 11.48 13.19 -6.98
CA LEU A 35 10.46 12.36 -6.35
C LEU A 35 11.07 11.19 -5.56
N ILE A 36 12.10 10.53 -6.10
CA ILE A 36 12.83 9.46 -5.39
C ILE A 36 13.45 10.02 -4.12
N ALA A 37 14.14 11.17 -4.19
CA ALA A 37 14.76 11.77 -3.01
C ALA A 37 13.72 12.07 -1.93
N LYS A 38 12.56 12.62 -2.31
CA LYS A 38 11.46 12.89 -1.40
C LYS A 38 10.92 11.62 -0.73
N VAL A 39 10.78 10.53 -1.46
CA VAL A 39 10.35 9.24 -0.87
C VAL A 39 11.46 8.65 0.01
N ASP A 40 12.72 8.75 -0.39
CA ASP A 40 13.85 8.30 0.44
C ASP A 40 13.91 9.08 1.77
N ASP A 41 13.62 10.40 1.75
CA ASP A 41 13.57 11.25 2.95
C ASP A 41 12.51 10.75 3.96
N LEU A 42 11.36 10.20 3.50
CA LEU A 42 10.35 9.60 4.39
C LEU A 42 10.90 8.44 5.23
N PHE A 43 11.76 7.61 4.63
CA PHE A 43 12.41 6.52 5.34
C PHE A 43 13.42 7.03 6.36
N TYR A 44 14.13 8.13 6.06
CA TYR A 44 15.08 8.74 6.99
C TYR A 44 14.40 9.41 8.18
N GLU A 45 13.29 10.12 7.95
CA GLU A 45 12.52 10.79 9.00
C GLU A 45 11.99 9.80 10.06
N ARG A 46 11.58 8.61 9.64
CA ARG A 46 11.14 7.57 10.58
C ARG A 46 12.26 6.98 11.45
N GLY A 47 13.52 7.05 11.02
CA GLY A 47 14.67 6.61 11.80
C GLY A 47 14.79 5.10 12.09
N ASP A 48 13.81 4.30 11.65
CA ASP A 48 13.68 2.88 12.01
C ASP A 48 14.18 1.94 10.90
N TYR A 49 14.64 2.48 9.77
CA TYR A 49 14.99 1.69 8.60
C TYR A 49 16.48 1.55 8.38
N SER A 50 16.89 0.34 8.02
CA SER A 50 18.27 0.09 7.56
C SER A 50 18.49 0.73 6.18
N PRO A 51 19.75 1.04 5.81
CA PRO A 51 20.09 1.52 4.47
C PRO A 51 19.56 0.60 3.35
N GLU A 52 19.57 -0.73 3.57
CA GLU A 52 19.06 -1.70 2.61
C GLU A 52 17.54 -1.61 2.45
N ALA A 53 16.81 -1.33 3.55
CA ALA A 53 15.36 -1.13 3.49
C ALA A 53 14.99 0.12 2.67
N ILE A 54 15.79 1.20 2.77
CA ILE A 54 15.62 2.42 1.98
C ILE A 54 15.98 2.17 0.52
N GLU A 55 17.04 1.42 0.24
CA GLU A 55 17.44 1.07 -1.11
C GLU A 55 16.34 0.28 -1.83
N ASP A 56 15.76 -0.71 -1.16
CA ASP A 56 14.72 -1.59 -1.69
C ASP A 56 13.29 -1.03 -1.59
N TRP A 57 13.08 0.12 -0.96
CA TRP A 57 11.76 0.63 -0.62
C TRP A 57 10.88 -0.42 0.06
N PHE A 58 11.48 -1.16 0.96
CA PHE A 58 10.76 -2.13 1.76
C PHE A 58 9.67 -1.42 2.59
N GLU A 59 8.45 -1.96 2.56
CA GLU A 59 7.27 -1.33 3.21
C GLU A 59 6.87 0.05 2.63
N PHE A 60 7.12 0.26 1.33
CA PHE A 60 6.78 1.50 0.63
C PHE A 60 5.35 1.99 0.90
N GLU A 61 4.35 1.10 0.92
CA GLU A 61 2.96 1.49 1.20
C GLU A 61 2.80 2.06 2.61
N ASP A 62 3.54 1.54 3.61
CA ASP A 62 3.51 2.07 4.97
C ASP A 62 4.16 3.46 5.04
N MET A 63 5.18 3.72 4.21
CA MET A 63 5.82 5.02 4.14
C MET A 63 4.89 6.12 3.64
N LEU A 64 3.92 5.79 2.80
CA LEU A 64 3.00 6.77 2.26
C LEU A 64 2.16 7.50 3.33
N ARG A 65 2.02 6.91 4.53
CA ARG A 65 1.35 7.57 5.67
C ARG A 65 2.10 8.78 6.22
N THR A 66 3.42 8.83 6.04
CA THR A 66 4.29 9.90 6.55
C THR A 66 4.58 10.97 5.52
N PHE A 67 4.01 10.88 4.33
CA PHE A 67 4.28 11.79 3.22
C PHE A 67 3.93 13.25 3.55
N ASN A 68 2.96 13.49 4.42
CA ASN A 68 2.58 14.81 4.90
C ASN A 68 3.61 15.47 5.83
N CYS A 69 4.39 14.67 6.59
CA CYS A 69 5.33 15.20 7.58
C CYS A 69 6.49 15.98 6.97
N LEU A 70 6.94 15.59 5.76
CA LEU A 70 8.07 16.24 5.08
C LEU A 70 7.84 17.70 4.67
N TYR A 71 6.61 18.13 4.64
CA TYR A 71 6.24 19.41 4.03
C TYR A 71 5.50 20.34 4.97
N ALA A 72 5.29 19.92 6.23
CA ALA A 72 4.54 20.71 7.19
C ALA A 72 5.16 22.09 7.38
N ASP A 73 6.49 22.15 7.55
CA ASP A 73 7.22 23.40 7.75
C ASP A 73 7.24 24.26 6.48
N ASP A 74 7.53 23.66 5.32
CA ASP A 74 7.56 24.37 4.03
C ASP A 74 6.17 24.96 3.70
N LEU A 75 5.09 24.23 3.96
CA LEU A 75 3.72 24.70 3.78
C LEU A 75 3.37 25.85 4.73
N TYR A 76 3.80 25.74 5.96
CA TYR A 76 3.57 26.79 6.95
C TYR A 76 4.30 28.08 6.58
N ASP A 77 5.58 27.97 6.23
CA ASP A 77 6.41 29.13 5.83
C ASP A 77 5.85 29.81 4.56
N GLU A 78 5.43 29.02 3.57
CA GLU A 78 4.80 29.56 2.35
C GLU A 78 3.44 30.21 2.66
N ALA A 79 2.63 29.59 3.52
CA ALA A 79 1.36 30.15 3.94
C ALA A 79 1.54 31.46 4.69
N MET A 80 2.52 31.54 5.59
CA MET A 80 2.85 32.77 6.33
C MET A 80 3.37 33.87 5.41
N ALA A 81 4.29 33.56 4.49
CA ALA A 81 4.82 34.54 3.54
C ALA A 81 3.72 35.13 2.66
N ASN A 82 2.77 34.32 2.23
CA ASN A 82 1.61 34.78 1.45
C ASN A 82 0.64 35.61 2.31
N ALA A 83 0.49 35.32 3.58
CA ALA A 83 -0.34 36.06 4.51
C ALA A 83 0.18 37.49 4.75
N GLU A 84 1.50 37.68 4.79
CA GLU A 84 2.13 38.99 4.97
C GLU A 84 1.93 39.91 3.76
N THR A 85 1.77 39.36 2.56
CA THR A 85 1.69 40.13 1.32
C THR A 85 0.27 40.57 0.93
N ASP A 86 -0.78 40.02 1.53
CA ASP A 86 -2.18 40.18 1.09
C ASP A 86 -3.08 40.81 2.19
N ASP A 87 -2.71 41.99 2.66
CA ASP A 87 -3.37 42.72 3.78
C ASP A 87 -4.85 43.11 3.53
N ASP A 88 -5.35 43.00 2.28
CA ASP A 88 -6.67 43.49 1.88
C ASP A 88 -7.69 42.43 1.40
N ARG A 89 -7.38 41.13 1.46
CA ARG A 89 -8.29 40.09 0.93
C ARG A 89 -8.84 39.15 1.99
N ALA A 90 -9.93 39.59 2.62
CA ALA A 90 -10.72 38.74 3.53
C ALA A 90 -11.26 37.42 2.91
N GLY A 91 -11.21 37.27 1.59
CA GLY A 91 -11.63 36.06 0.89
C GLY A 91 -10.52 35.04 0.60
N PHE A 92 -9.27 35.39 0.86
CA PHE A 92 -8.10 34.53 0.60
C PHE A 92 -8.08 33.30 1.52
N TRP A 93 -8.46 33.49 2.77
CA TRP A 93 -8.46 32.46 3.82
C TRP A 93 -9.62 31.47 3.72
N ASP A 94 -10.66 31.81 2.95
CA ASP A 94 -11.82 30.93 2.75
C ASP A 94 -11.61 29.87 1.66
N SER A 95 -10.47 29.93 0.94
CA SER A 95 -10.17 28.99 -0.13
C SER A 95 -8.90 28.18 0.18
N PRO A 96 -9.04 26.95 0.70
CA PRO A 96 -7.88 26.05 0.93
C PRO A 96 -7.17 25.63 -0.37
N SER A 97 -7.65 26.09 -1.53
CA SER A 97 -7.22 25.58 -2.84
C SER A 97 -5.89 26.14 -3.35
N TRP A 98 -5.35 27.20 -2.76
CA TRP A 98 -4.19 27.90 -3.32
C TRP A 98 -2.84 27.23 -3.06
N ASN A 99 -2.70 26.40 -2.00
CA ASN A 99 -1.46 25.68 -1.69
C ASN A 99 -1.54 24.16 -1.88
N VAL A 100 -2.74 23.63 -2.11
CA VAL A 100 -2.93 22.20 -2.41
C VAL A 100 -2.25 21.80 -3.71
N GLY A 101 -2.03 22.74 -4.64
CA GLY A 101 -1.40 22.48 -5.93
C GLY A 101 0.02 21.92 -5.83
N PHE A 102 0.88 22.53 -5.02
CA PHE A 102 2.28 22.11 -4.89
C PHE A 102 2.42 20.74 -4.21
N TYR A 103 1.58 20.48 -3.22
CA TYR A 103 1.55 19.22 -2.47
C TYR A 103 0.98 18.06 -3.27
N ASN A 104 -0.11 18.31 -3.97
CA ASN A 104 -0.76 17.32 -4.83
C ASN A 104 0.16 16.87 -5.97
N ASP A 105 1.07 17.74 -6.43
CA ASP A 105 1.92 17.40 -7.58
C ASP A 105 2.79 16.17 -7.33
N TYR A 106 3.47 16.06 -6.18
CA TYR A 106 4.31 14.89 -5.88
C TYR A 106 3.48 13.62 -5.65
N ILE A 107 2.40 13.74 -4.89
CA ILE A 107 1.53 12.61 -4.56
C ILE A 107 0.81 12.11 -5.83
N GLU A 108 0.25 13.02 -6.62
CA GLU A 108 -0.42 12.67 -7.87
C GLU A 108 0.56 12.10 -8.91
N VAL A 109 1.77 12.68 -9.00
CA VAL A 109 2.82 12.17 -9.87
C VAL A 109 3.23 10.76 -9.44
N LEU A 110 3.45 10.51 -8.15
CA LEU A 110 3.81 9.19 -7.63
C LEU A 110 2.75 8.15 -7.98
N LYS A 111 1.48 8.44 -7.71
CA LYS A 111 0.34 7.56 -8.02
C LYS A 111 0.22 7.30 -9.52
N LYS A 112 0.35 8.34 -10.33
CA LYS A 112 0.31 8.24 -11.79
C LYS A 112 1.48 7.40 -12.33
N GLN A 113 2.69 7.60 -11.82
CA GLN A 113 3.85 6.84 -12.27
C GLN A 113 3.76 5.37 -11.82
N PHE A 114 3.21 5.11 -10.64
CA PHE A 114 2.93 3.76 -10.19
C PHE A 114 1.93 3.04 -11.12
N ASP A 115 0.84 3.70 -11.49
CA ASP A 115 -0.16 3.16 -12.43
C ASP A 115 0.46 2.88 -13.82
N ILE A 116 1.33 3.78 -14.32
CA ILE A 116 2.04 3.55 -15.58
C ILE A 116 2.98 2.35 -15.46
N TRP A 117 3.79 2.29 -14.40
CA TRP A 117 4.76 1.23 -14.17
C TRP A 117 4.12 -0.16 -14.16
N ILE A 118 3.04 -0.34 -13.39
CA ILE A 118 2.38 -1.66 -13.32
C ILE A 118 1.69 -2.06 -14.62
N ARG A 119 1.30 -1.11 -15.48
CA ARG A 119 0.71 -1.39 -16.80
C ARG A 119 1.74 -1.77 -17.86
N GLU A 120 3.03 -1.50 -17.60
CA GLU A 120 4.13 -1.85 -18.50
C GLU A 120 4.65 -3.28 -18.30
N PHE A 121 4.16 -4.01 -17.28
CA PHE A 121 4.64 -5.36 -17.01
C PHE A 121 4.36 -6.34 -18.15
N ASN A 122 5.41 -7.05 -18.55
CA ASN A 122 5.23 -8.26 -19.31
C ASN A 122 4.94 -9.41 -18.33
N THR A 123 3.68 -9.81 -18.24
CA THR A 123 3.21 -10.86 -17.33
C THR A 123 3.52 -12.27 -17.79
N ARG A 124 4.22 -12.46 -18.94
CA ARG A 124 4.55 -13.79 -19.47
C ARG A 124 5.65 -14.45 -18.64
N ILE A 125 5.35 -15.63 -18.13
CA ILE A 125 6.25 -16.46 -17.33
C ILE A 125 6.34 -17.88 -17.90
N CYS A 126 7.26 -18.68 -17.35
CA CYS A 126 7.30 -20.13 -17.55
C CYS A 126 6.67 -20.81 -16.32
N PRO A 127 5.39 -21.25 -16.38
CA PRO A 127 4.73 -21.87 -15.24
C PRO A 127 5.46 -23.13 -14.76
N ASP A 128 5.51 -23.32 -13.46
CA ASP A 128 5.97 -24.55 -12.82
C ASP A 128 4.80 -25.40 -12.30
N HIS A 129 5.09 -26.42 -11.51
CA HIS A 129 4.10 -27.35 -10.97
C HIS A 129 3.50 -26.93 -9.61
N TYR A 130 4.00 -25.86 -9.00
CA TYR A 130 3.56 -25.45 -7.65
C TYR A 130 2.17 -24.83 -7.66
N PHE A 131 1.82 -24.11 -8.71
CA PHE A 131 0.49 -23.53 -8.90
C PHE A 131 -0.22 -24.23 -10.06
N SER A 132 -1.26 -24.99 -9.75
CA SER A 132 -2.04 -25.74 -10.73
C SER A 132 -3.51 -25.74 -10.32
N PRO A 133 -4.23 -24.61 -10.52
CA PRO A 133 -5.63 -24.49 -10.15
C PRO A 133 -6.50 -25.41 -10.99
N LYS A 134 -7.60 -25.89 -10.41
CA LYS A 134 -8.54 -26.81 -11.03
C LYS A 134 -9.94 -26.22 -11.04
N PRO A 135 -10.83 -26.68 -11.92
CA PRO A 135 -12.24 -26.31 -11.85
C PRO A 135 -12.82 -26.53 -10.47
N GLY A 136 -13.43 -25.49 -9.90
CA GLY A 136 -13.97 -25.49 -8.53
C GLY A 136 -13.03 -24.92 -7.47
N ASP A 137 -11.76 -24.69 -7.78
CA ASP A 137 -10.87 -23.90 -6.92
C ASP A 137 -11.20 -22.40 -7.02
N TYR A 138 -10.64 -21.60 -6.14
CA TYR A 138 -10.81 -20.16 -6.11
C TYR A 138 -9.48 -19.45 -5.86
N VAL A 139 -9.26 -18.29 -6.50
CA VAL A 139 -8.08 -17.45 -6.29
C VAL A 139 -8.48 -16.08 -5.75
N LEU A 140 -7.94 -15.72 -4.60
CA LEU A 140 -7.89 -14.37 -4.07
C LEU A 140 -6.47 -13.85 -4.25
N THR A 141 -6.28 -12.80 -5.02
CA THR A 141 -4.96 -12.22 -5.23
C THR A 141 -4.89 -10.77 -4.77
N PHE A 142 -3.72 -10.42 -4.19
CA PHE A 142 -3.34 -9.08 -3.79
C PHE A 142 -2.54 -8.38 -4.89
N ASN A 143 -2.13 -9.12 -5.94
CA ASN A 143 -1.35 -8.59 -7.03
C ASN A 143 -2.21 -7.76 -7.99
N TYR A 144 -1.62 -6.71 -8.52
CA TYR A 144 -2.22 -5.87 -9.57
C TYR A 144 -2.08 -6.48 -10.97
N THR A 145 -1.17 -7.43 -11.12
CA THR A 145 -0.84 -8.09 -12.40
C THR A 145 -1.87 -9.15 -12.79
N THR A 146 -1.96 -9.42 -14.09
CA THR A 146 -2.76 -10.52 -14.65
C THR A 146 -1.91 -11.77 -14.93
N THR A 147 -0.82 -11.94 -14.18
CA THR A 147 0.13 -13.06 -14.35
C THR A 147 -0.58 -14.42 -14.33
N ILE A 148 -1.56 -14.59 -13.45
CA ILE A 148 -2.30 -15.85 -13.32
C ILE A 148 -3.16 -16.10 -14.56
N GLU A 149 -3.94 -15.11 -14.97
CA GLU A 149 -4.86 -15.20 -16.11
C GLU A 149 -4.12 -15.43 -17.43
N ASP A 150 -2.93 -14.82 -17.56
CA ASP A 150 -2.16 -14.86 -18.79
C ASP A 150 -1.39 -16.18 -19.01
N ASN A 151 -1.13 -16.93 -17.92
CA ASN A 151 -0.19 -18.07 -17.99
C ASN A 151 -0.76 -19.40 -17.51
N PHE A 152 -1.88 -19.42 -16.78
CA PHE A 152 -2.42 -20.66 -16.23
C PHE A 152 -3.82 -20.98 -16.77
N ASP A 153 -4.15 -22.29 -16.80
CA ASP A 153 -5.51 -22.70 -17.11
C ASP A 153 -6.43 -22.50 -15.91
N ILE A 154 -7.17 -21.40 -15.94
CA ILE A 154 -8.08 -20.98 -14.87
C ILE A 154 -9.56 -21.24 -15.16
N ARG A 155 -9.87 -22.09 -16.15
CA ARG A 155 -11.26 -22.41 -16.52
C ARG A 155 -12.00 -23.04 -15.35
N GLY A 156 -13.09 -22.39 -14.93
CA GLY A 156 -13.88 -22.82 -13.77
C GLY A 156 -13.24 -22.54 -12.42
N CYS A 157 -12.19 -21.67 -12.37
CA CYS A 157 -11.53 -21.18 -11.17
C CYS A 157 -11.69 -19.64 -11.12
N PRO A 158 -12.68 -19.10 -10.42
CA PRO A 158 -12.84 -17.65 -10.28
C PRO A 158 -11.64 -16.99 -9.62
N ILE A 159 -11.30 -15.78 -10.09
CA ILE A 159 -10.24 -14.95 -9.53
C ILE A 159 -10.85 -13.65 -9.00
N THR A 160 -10.38 -13.20 -7.86
CA THR A 160 -10.67 -11.88 -7.28
C THR A 160 -9.39 -11.14 -6.98
N HIS A 161 -9.20 -9.99 -7.59
CA HIS A 161 -8.15 -9.02 -7.24
C HIS A 161 -8.70 -8.07 -6.19
N ILE A 162 -8.22 -8.20 -4.96
CA ILE A 162 -8.77 -7.44 -3.83
C ILE A 162 -8.36 -5.96 -3.87
N HIS A 163 -7.21 -5.67 -4.47
CA HIS A 163 -6.66 -4.32 -4.61
C HIS A 163 -6.78 -3.76 -6.04
N GLY A 164 -7.61 -4.37 -6.88
CA GLY A 164 -7.75 -4.00 -8.28
C GLY A 164 -6.69 -4.63 -9.18
N THR A 165 -6.72 -4.27 -10.47
CA THR A 165 -5.82 -4.83 -11.48
C THR A 165 -5.33 -3.73 -12.44
N ILE A 166 -4.37 -4.07 -13.29
CA ILE A 166 -3.91 -3.21 -14.40
C ILE A 166 -5.05 -2.72 -15.31
N ASN A 167 -6.22 -3.39 -15.29
CA ASN A 167 -7.39 -3.04 -16.09
C ASN A 167 -8.50 -2.35 -15.27
N GLN A 168 -8.27 -2.12 -13.97
CA GLN A 168 -9.22 -1.55 -13.03
C GLN A 168 -8.55 -0.46 -12.20
N GLU A 169 -9.30 0.18 -11.33
CA GLU A 169 -8.75 1.10 -10.33
C GLU A 169 -7.87 0.33 -9.35
N ILE A 170 -6.66 0.87 -9.12
CA ILE A 170 -5.67 0.29 -8.23
C ILE A 170 -5.80 0.93 -6.86
N ILE A 171 -5.81 0.09 -5.83
CA ILE A 171 -5.83 0.50 -4.44
C ILE A 171 -4.41 0.34 -3.90
N LEU A 172 -3.67 1.45 -3.86
CA LEU A 172 -2.33 1.57 -3.29
C LEU A 172 -2.41 2.42 -2.03
N GLY A 173 -1.76 2.01 -0.95
CA GLY A 173 -1.65 2.85 0.22
C GLY A 173 -1.58 2.11 1.56
N HIS A 174 -1.62 2.88 2.63
CA HIS A 174 -1.47 2.44 4.02
C HIS A 174 -2.83 2.25 4.72
N ASN A 175 -2.82 1.49 5.84
CA ASN A 175 -4.01 1.19 6.62
C ASN A 175 -4.23 2.12 7.82
N ASP A 176 -3.33 3.08 8.03
CA ASP A 176 -3.34 3.96 9.18
C ASP A 176 -4.03 5.28 8.83
N TYR A 177 -5.28 5.44 9.24
CA TYR A 177 -5.98 6.71 9.07
C TYR A 177 -5.36 7.75 10.01
N GLN A 178 -4.92 8.87 9.46
CA GLN A 178 -4.34 9.95 10.22
C GLN A 178 -5.45 10.87 10.73
N GLU A 179 -5.67 10.85 12.03
CA GLU A 179 -6.57 11.79 12.68
C GLU A 179 -5.98 13.20 12.64
N PRO A 180 -6.81 14.26 12.48
CA PRO A 180 -6.34 15.65 12.45
C PRO A 180 -5.44 16.04 13.63
N ASP A 181 -5.79 15.56 14.81
CA ASP A 181 -5.06 15.84 16.06
C ASP A 181 -3.71 15.12 16.17
N SER A 182 -3.44 14.12 15.30
CA SER A 182 -2.17 13.37 15.24
C SER A 182 -1.15 13.98 14.29
N LEU A 183 -1.57 14.98 13.50
CA LEU A 183 -0.70 15.65 12.54
C LEU A 183 0.30 16.57 13.26
N PRO A 184 1.47 16.86 12.66
CA PRO A 184 2.42 17.79 13.25
C PRO A 184 1.73 19.13 13.52
N VAL A 185 1.65 19.49 14.78
CA VAL A 185 1.11 20.79 15.19
C VAL A 185 2.29 21.74 15.35
N ILE A 186 2.29 22.79 14.57
CA ILE A 186 3.24 23.89 14.77
C ILE A 186 2.75 24.68 16.00
N GLU A 187 3.32 24.38 17.16
CA GLU A 187 3.01 25.09 18.41
C GLU A 187 3.91 26.33 18.54
N ASP A 188 3.29 27.50 18.67
CA ASP A 188 3.96 28.72 19.11
C ASP A 188 3.07 29.41 20.16
N GLU A 189 3.62 29.64 21.36
CA GLU A 189 2.87 30.19 22.51
C GLU A 189 2.48 31.67 22.35
N ASP A 190 3.07 32.41 21.38
CA ASP A 190 2.88 33.85 21.15
C ASP A 190 2.08 34.18 19.87
N SER A 191 1.24 33.26 19.37
CA SER A 191 0.60 33.38 18.06
C SER A 191 -0.49 34.46 17.97
N ASP A 192 -0.37 35.37 16.99
CA ASP A 192 -1.42 36.31 16.55
C ASP A 192 -2.60 35.55 15.91
N TYR A 193 -3.76 36.22 15.79
CA TYR A 193 -4.97 35.66 15.13
C TYR A 193 -4.71 35.13 13.73
N ARG A 194 -3.82 35.77 12.96
CA ARG A 194 -3.39 35.35 11.62
C ARG A 194 -2.69 34.00 11.66
N ASP A 195 -1.79 33.81 12.61
CA ASP A 195 -1.06 32.58 12.82
C ASP A 195 -1.99 31.40 13.13
N VAL A 196 -2.99 31.57 13.98
CA VAL A 196 -3.99 30.56 14.31
C VAL A 196 -4.78 30.13 13.07
N THR A 197 -5.15 31.09 12.20
CA THR A 197 -5.90 30.80 10.97
C THR A 197 -5.02 30.05 9.97
N THR A 198 -3.77 30.48 9.80
CA THR A 198 -2.80 29.82 8.92
C THR A 198 -2.54 28.38 9.37
N LYS A 199 -2.28 28.16 10.66
CA LYS A 199 -2.12 26.81 11.21
C LYS A 199 -3.32 25.91 10.93
N LYS A 200 -4.54 26.44 11.07
CA LYS A 200 -5.75 25.69 10.78
C LYS A 200 -5.84 25.27 9.32
N VAL A 201 -5.50 26.17 8.39
CA VAL A 201 -5.50 25.86 6.94
C VAL A 201 -4.41 24.85 6.62
N VAL A 202 -3.20 25.02 7.14
CA VAL A 202 -2.10 24.06 6.95
C VAL A 202 -2.48 22.68 7.48
N ASN A 203 -3.04 22.58 8.69
CA ASN A 203 -3.48 21.30 9.25
C ASN A 203 -4.55 20.62 8.39
N GLN A 204 -5.50 21.37 7.81
CA GLN A 204 -6.48 20.80 6.88
C GLN A 204 -5.83 20.24 5.61
N VAL A 205 -4.82 20.93 5.06
CA VAL A 205 -4.07 20.46 3.89
C VAL A 205 -3.28 19.19 4.23
N LEU A 206 -2.61 19.19 5.39
CA LEU A 206 -1.85 18.02 5.86
C LEU A 206 -2.74 16.81 6.09
N GLU A 207 -3.94 16.99 6.66
CA GLU A 207 -4.93 15.92 6.83
C GLU A 207 -5.34 15.32 5.49
N LEU A 208 -5.67 16.17 4.51
CA LEU A 208 -6.02 15.73 3.17
C LEU A 208 -4.88 14.96 2.51
N ALA A 209 -3.64 15.45 2.62
CA ALA A 209 -2.47 14.81 2.07
C ALA A 209 -2.18 13.46 2.75
N ALA A 210 -2.23 13.41 4.08
CA ALA A 210 -1.99 12.20 4.86
C ALA A 210 -2.92 11.05 4.49
N ASN A 211 -4.20 11.36 4.24
CA ASN A 211 -5.23 10.37 3.97
C ASN A 211 -5.45 10.09 2.48
N GLN A 212 -4.70 10.73 1.59
CA GLN A 212 -4.82 10.49 0.15
C GLN A 212 -4.45 9.07 -0.26
N TYR A 213 -3.54 8.45 0.48
CA TYR A 213 -3.15 7.05 0.30
C TYR A 213 -3.76 6.12 1.37
N PHE A 214 -4.77 6.58 2.09
CA PHE A 214 -5.45 5.72 3.05
C PHE A 214 -6.23 4.61 2.34
N LYS A 215 -5.76 3.38 2.55
CA LYS A 215 -6.40 2.16 2.08
C LYS A 215 -7.35 1.64 3.17
N ASN A 216 -8.64 1.95 3.07
CA ASN A 216 -9.62 1.47 4.04
C ASN A 216 -9.82 -0.05 3.93
N SER A 217 -8.90 -0.80 4.55
CA SER A 217 -8.91 -2.27 4.51
C SER A 217 -10.16 -2.89 5.14
N GLU A 218 -10.77 -2.22 6.12
CA GLU A 218 -12.05 -2.67 6.70
C GLU A 218 -13.20 -2.58 5.69
N GLU A 219 -13.25 -1.50 4.92
CA GLU A 219 -14.26 -1.34 3.87
C GLU A 219 -14.04 -2.33 2.73
N ILE A 220 -12.78 -2.53 2.33
CA ILE A 220 -12.41 -3.54 1.33
C ILE A 220 -12.83 -4.92 1.82
N LEU A 221 -12.50 -5.28 3.05
CA LEU A 221 -12.90 -6.55 3.65
C LEU A 221 -14.43 -6.71 3.69
N ARG A 222 -15.17 -5.65 4.02
CA ARG A 222 -16.65 -5.66 3.96
C ARG A 222 -17.17 -5.89 2.54
N ARG A 223 -16.60 -5.23 1.54
CA ARG A 223 -16.93 -5.38 0.11
C ARG A 223 -16.74 -6.81 -0.37
N TYR A 224 -15.62 -7.43 0.00
CA TYR A 224 -15.25 -8.79 -0.39
C TYR A 224 -15.61 -9.86 0.66
N ASN A 225 -16.40 -9.54 1.68
CA ASN A 225 -16.77 -10.48 2.74
C ASN A 225 -17.39 -11.79 2.20
N HIS A 226 -18.11 -11.72 1.09
CA HIS A 226 -18.66 -12.90 0.43
C HIS A 226 -17.58 -13.88 -0.03
N VAL A 227 -16.39 -13.41 -0.43
CA VAL A 227 -15.23 -14.23 -0.81
C VAL A 227 -14.66 -14.93 0.43
N PHE A 228 -14.39 -14.19 1.51
CA PHE A 228 -13.86 -14.77 2.75
C PHE A 228 -14.82 -15.79 3.38
N ARG A 229 -16.14 -15.56 3.30
CA ARG A 229 -17.16 -16.51 3.78
C ARG A 229 -17.18 -17.83 3.00
N MET A 230 -16.58 -17.91 1.84
CA MET A 230 -16.47 -19.17 1.10
C MET A 230 -15.34 -20.07 1.60
N ILE A 231 -14.31 -19.52 2.27
CA ILE A 231 -13.12 -20.27 2.70
C ILE A 231 -13.44 -21.60 3.39
N PRO A 232 -14.42 -21.69 4.35
CA PRO A 232 -14.73 -22.96 5.01
C PRO A 232 -15.28 -24.06 4.09
N ARG A 233 -15.63 -23.75 2.85
CA ARG A 233 -16.13 -24.71 1.85
C ARG A 233 -15.00 -25.44 1.12
N PHE A 234 -13.76 -24.97 1.26
CA PHE A 234 -12.59 -25.53 0.63
C PHE A 234 -11.87 -26.49 1.58
N ASP A 235 -11.22 -27.50 1.02
CA ASP A 235 -10.51 -28.52 1.79
C ASP A 235 -9.26 -27.94 2.45
N LYS A 236 -8.66 -26.95 1.80
CA LYS A 236 -7.50 -26.21 2.29
C LYS A 236 -7.37 -24.82 1.64
N VAL A 237 -6.65 -23.97 2.33
CA VAL A 237 -6.11 -22.72 1.81
C VAL A 237 -4.64 -22.92 1.42
N VAL A 238 -4.23 -22.38 0.29
CA VAL A 238 -2.82 -22.31 -0.15
C VAL A 238 -2.44 -20.86 -0.27
N ILE A 239 -1.49 -20.40 0.56
CA ILE A 239 -0.96 -19.04 0.53
C ILE A 239 0.39 -19.06 -0.16
N MET A 240 0.59 -18.23 -1.19
CA MET A 240 1.81 -18.18 -1.97
C MET A 240 2.29 -16.74 -2.17
N GLY A 241 3.51 -16.45 -1.75
CA GLY A 241 4.15 -15.16 -2.00
C GLY A 241 3.56 -13.97 -1.27
N LEU A 242 2.80 -14.19 -0.17
CA LEU A 242 2.29 -13.13 0.69
C LEU A 242 3.29 -12.88 1.83
N SER A 243 3.65 -11.62 2.07
CA SER A 243 4.58 -11.22 3.14
C SER A 243 3.95 -11.31 4.53
N CYS A 244 2.63 -11.26 4.61
CA CYS A 244 1.85 -11.22 5.85
C CYS A 244 2.29 -10.05 6.77
N GLY A 245 2.67 -8.92 6.20
CA GLY A 245 2.98 -7.69 6.94
C GLY A 245 1.71 -6.99 7.43
N ASP A 246 1.91 -5.89 8.15
CA ASP A 246 0.84 -5.12 8.81
C ASP A 246 -0.21 -4.59 7.82
N GLN A 247 0.20 -4.29 6.58
CA GLN A 247 -0.69 -3.81 5.52
C GLN A 247 -1.76 -4.85 5.12
N ASP A 248 -1.47 -6.14 5.32
CA ASP A 248 -2.38 -7.24 4.99
C ASP A 248 -3.00 -7.92 6.22
N ALA A 249 -2.72 -7.38 7.42
CA ALA A 249 -3.06 -8.00 8.71
C ALA A 249 -4.53 -8.42 8.82
N LEU A 250 -5.46 -7.51 8.48
CA LEU A 250 -6.91 -7.78 8.56
C LEU A 250 -7.33 -8.95 7.66
N TYR A 251 -6.77 -9.02 6.46
CA TYR A 251 -7.09 -10.09 5.51
C TYR A 251 -6.50 -11.43 5.95
N VAL A 252 -5.24 -11.43 6.41
CA VAL A 252 -4.56 -12.63 6.91
C VAL A 252 -5.30 -13.19 8.11
N GLN A 253 -5.67 -12.34 9.06
CA GLN A 253 -6.45 -12.75 10.24
C GLN A 253 -7.79 -13.37 9.85
N GLU A 254 -8.49 -12.79 8.87
CA GLU A 254 -9.77 -13.30 8.41
C GLU A 254 -9.62 -14.66 7.70
N ILE A 255 -8.53 -14.85 6.94
CA ILE A 255 -8.20 -16.13 6.31
C ILE A 255 -7.93 -17.21 7.37
N VAL A 256 -7.05 -16.89 8.33
CA VAL A 256 -6.67 -17.84 9.42
C VAL A 256 -7.90 -18.24 10.25
N ASN A 257 -8.76 -17.30 10.60
CA ASN A 257 -9.97 -17.56 11.39
C ASN A 257 -10.97 -18.49 10.69
N ARG A 258 -10.92 -18.60 9.36
CA ARG A 258 -11.88 -19.38 8.56
C ARG A 258 -11.30 -20.65 7.96
N ALA A 259 -9.99 -20.72 7.80
CA ALA A 259 -9.32 -21.88 7.24
C ALA A 259 -9.25 -23.04 8.24
N ARG A 260 -9.36 -24.27 7.74
CA ARG A 260 -9.14 -25.49 8.54
C ARG A 260 -7.73 -26.03 8.40
N LYS A 261 -7.16 -25.79 7.23
CA LYS A 261 -5.83 -26.21 6.84
C LYS A 261 -5.21 -25.19 5.93
N ILE A 262 -3.92 -24.85 6.17
CA ILE A 262 -3.15 -23.91 5.35
C ILE A 262 -1.84 -24.57 4.92
N ASP A 263 -1.57 -24.55 3.60
CA ASP A 263 -0.24 -24.76 3.05
C ASP A 263 0.35 -23.37 2.76
N PHE A 264 1.36 -22.95 3.52
CA PHE A 264 1.99 -21.62 3.40
C PHE A 264 3.33 -21.73 2.69
N TYR A 265 3.37 -21.22 1.45
CA TYR A 265 4.57 -21.12 0.62
C TYR A 265 5.23 -19.78 0.86
N TYR A 266 6.46 -19.79 1.38
CA TYR A 266 7.18 -18.59 1.77
C TYR A 266 8.59 -18.55 1.17
N HIS A 267 9.11 -17.33 1.01
CA HIS A 267 10.51 -17.08 0.72
C HIS A 267 11.13 -16.24 1.84
N GLY A 268 12.24 -16.75 2.41
CA GLY A 268 12.94 -16.10 3.52
C GLY A 268 12.22 -16.20 4.87
N SER A 269 12.92 -15.82 5.93
CA SER A 269 12.47 -16.01 7.31
C SER A 269 11.40 -15.00 7.76
N THR A 270 11.36 -13.82 7.16
CA THR A 270 10.47 -12.71 7.58
C THR A 270 9.00 -13.05 7.33
N ALA A 271 8.63 -13.45 6.11
CA ALA A 271 7.25 -13.84 5.78
C ALA A 271 6.75 -14.98 6.67
N ARG A 272 7.63 -15.96 6.95
CA ARG A 272 7.30 -17.06 7.86
C ARG A 272 7.03 -16.56 9.29
N LYS A 273 7.90 -15.73 9.85
CA LYS A 273 7.73 -15.17 11.20
C LYS A 273 6.46 -14.33 11.31
N ASN A 274 6.19 -13.50 10.31
CA ASN A 274 4.98 -12.71 10.28
C ASN A 274 3.74 -13.61 10.32
N PHE A 275 3.71 -14.66 9.49
CA PHE A 275 2.57 -15.57 9.46
C PHE A 275 2.42 -16.39 10.75
N GLU A 276 3.54 -16.83 11.38
CA GLU A 276 3.54 -17.54 12.65
C GLU A 276 2.81 -16.74 13.75
N ALA A 277 2.92 -15.41 13.76
CA ALA A 277 2.23 -14.55 14.72
C ALA A 277 0.68 -14.60 14.59
N TYR A 278 0.15 -14.82 13.39
CA TYR A 278 -1.31 -14.92 13.17
C TYR A 278 -1.90 -16.25 13.58
N ILE A 279 -1.08 -17.31 13.60
CA ILE A 279 -1.55 -18.67 13.95
C ILE A 279 -1.24 -19.03 15.39
N ASP A 280 -0.53 -18.19 16.14
CA ASP A 280 -0.24 -18.44 17.55
C ASP A 280 -1.54 -18.55 18.36
N GLY A 281 -1.66 -19.63 19.13
CA GLY A 281 -2.87 -19.94 19.89
C GLY A 281 -4.08 -20.41 19.06
N GLN A 282 -3.95 -20.55 17.73
CA GLN A 282 -5.02 -21.05 16.87
C GLN A 282 -4.95 -22.57 16.70
N CYS A 283 -6.12 -23.23 16.64
CA CYS A 283 -6.22 -24.67 16.38
C CYS A 283 -6.39 -24.92 14.87
N ILE A 284 -5.30 -24.73 14.11
CA ILE A 284 -5.29 -24.86 12.65
C ILE A 284 -4.12 -25.75 12.19
N ASP A 285 -4.36 -26.61 11.18
CA ASP A 285 -3.30 -27.42 10.56
C ASP A 285 -2.52 -26.58 9.53
N VAL A 286 -1.25 -26.28 9.83
CA VAL A 286 -0.40 -25.45 8.95
C VAL A 286 0.82 -26.24 8.51
N LYS A 287 1.06 -26.25 7.19
CA LYS A 287 2.27 -26.75 6.59
C LYS A 287 3.07 -25.60 5.99
N PHE A 288 4.29 -25.41 6.47
CA PHE A 288 5.24 -24.45 5.92
C PHE A 288 6.06 -25.09 4.79
N ILE A 289 6.16 -24.40 3.65
CA ILE A 289 6.86 -24.86 2.46
C ILE A 289 7.75 -23.73 1.98
N GLU A 290 9.05 -23.92 2.04
CA GLU A 290 9.99 -22.98 1.46
C GLU A 290 9.98 -23.12 -0.04
N TRP A 291 9.93 -22.00 -0.75
CA TRP A 291 9.59 -21.96 -2.17
C TRP A 291 10.46 -20.95 -2.95
#